data_f5f38b1433bcab4936c196279ceccb6f
#
_entry.id   f5f38b1433bcab4936c196279ceccb6f
#
_cell.length_a   1.000
_cell.length_b   1.000
_cell.length_c   1.000
_cell.angle_alpha   90.00
_cell.angle_beta   90.00
_cell.angle_gamma   90.00
#
_symmetry.space_group_name_H-M   'P 1'
#
loop_
_entity.id
_entity.type
_entity.pdbx_description
1 polymer ?
#
loop_
_entity_poly.entity_id
_entity_poly.type
_entity_poly.pdbx_seq_one_letter_code
_entity_poly.pdbx_strand_id
1 'polypeptide(L)'
;MGRFIMRGLVVALMAALAVLPGTAFGAKPVEQFHDHSTDSFSDEICGIPVDVDVVVTENFFLYADDSFRQTIRFMGTFTNPVNGKAVVVSVAGQNRGSAPIVDEEAGTITFVTTTKGLPEQIKTPSGPVLTRDAGIITFADTFDLETDEFISSEIVLVKGPHPEADSDFTLFCEVITEALT
;
A
#
# COMPACT_ATOMS: atom_id res chain seq x y z
N MET A 1 38.91 35.56 -49.85
CA MET A 1 38.91 34.34 -49.03
C MET A 1 38.64 34.75 -47.61
N GLY A 2 37.41 34.75 -47.10
CA GLY A 2 37.14 35.23 -45.75
C GLY A 2 35.65 35.29 -45.35
N ARG A 3 34.81 34.35 -45.83
CA ARG A 3 33.37 34.40 -45.51
C ARG A 3 32.73 33.06 -45.10
N PHE A 4 33.51 32.00 -44.85
CA PHE A 4 32.98 30.67 -44.57
C PHE A 4 33.19 30.16 -43.13
N ILE A 5 33.92 30.88 -42.27
CA ILE A 5 34.25 30.38 -40.93
C ILE A 5 33.21 30.82 -39.85
N MET A 6 32.36 31.80 -40.16
CA MET A 6 31.44 32.38 -39.14
C MET A 6 30.04 31.70 -39.06
N ARG A 7 29.73 30.79 -39.98
CA ARG A 7 28.44 30.08 -39.97
C ARG A 7 28.46 28.73 -39.20
N GLY A 8 29.63 28.16 -38.95
CA GLY A 8 29.76 26.90 -38.23
C GLY A 8 29.71 27.04 -36.71
N LEU A 9 30.04 28.23 -36.16
CA LEU A 9 30.12 28.41 -34.70
C LEU A 9 28.76 28.67 -34.02
N VAL A 10 27.78 29.19 -34.76
CA VAL A 10 26.44 29.52 -34.23
C VAL A 10 25.55 28.29 -34.14
N VAL A 11 25.75 27.30 -35.02
CA VAL A 11 24.97 26.05 -35.00
C VAL A 11 25.43 25.13 -33.89
N ALA A 12 26.71 25.13 -33.51
CA ALA A 12 27.23 24.31 -32.44
C ALA A 12 26.80 24.79 -31.01
N LEU A 13 26.48 26.10 -30.89
CA LEU A 13 26.06 26.66 -29.58
C LEU A 13 24.55 26.43 -29.28
N MET A 14 23.74 26.21 -30.32
CA MET A 14 22.30 25.91 -30.12
C MET A 14 22.01 24.43 -29.79
N ALA A 15 22.92 23.53 -30.12
CA ALA A 15 22.75 22.08 -29.80
C ALA A 15 23.14 21.70 -28.36
N ALA A 16 23.87 22.59 -27.65
CA ALA A 16 24.32 22.31 -26.28
C ALA A 16 23.30 22.70 -25.19
N LEU A 17 22.20 23.38 -25.55
CA LEU A 17 21.16 23.82 -24.61
C LEU A 17 19.97 22.84 -24.47
N ALA A 18 19.98 21.74 -25.20
CA ALA A 18 18.84 20.78 -25.23
C ALA A 18 18.98 19.55 -24.34
N VAL A 19 20.04 19.44 -23.53
CA VAL A 19 20.23 18.31 -22.61
C VAL A 19 20.61 18.85 -21.23
N LEU A 20 19.78 19.71 -20.67
CA LEU A 20 19.66 19.76 -19.21
C LEU A 20 18.81 18.55 -18.83
N PRO A 21 19.34 17.58 -18.04
CA PRO A 21 18.48 16.61 -17.41
C PRO A 21 17.50 17.45 -16.59
N GLY A 22 16.23 17.44 -17.01
CA GLY A 22 15.17 18.00 -16.20
C GLY A 22 15.33 17.35 -14.82
N THR A 23 15.76 18.12 -13.83
CA THR A 23 15.66 17.70 -12.44
C THR A 23 14.18 17.42 -12.26
N ALA A 24 13.82 16.14 -12.24
CA ALA A 24 12.51 15.73 -11.81
C ALA A 24 12.40 16.18 -10.35
N PHE A 25 11.95 17.40 -10.14
CA PHE A 25 11.48 17.85 -8.84
C PHE A 25 10.30 16.93 -8.54
N GLY A 26 10.51 15.92 -7.67
CA GLY A 26 9.44 15.10 -7.18
C GLY A 26 8.33 16.03 -6.71
N ALA A 27 7.08 15.75 -7.11
CA ALA A 27 5.95 16.55 -6.71
C ALA A 27 5.96 16.70 -5.18
N LYS A 28 5.81 17.93 -4.69
CA LYS A 28 5.75 18.19 -3.26
C LYS A 28 4.39 17.70 -2.76
N PRO A 29 4.30 16.94 -1.66
CA PRO A 29 3.02 16.56 -1.09
C PRO A 29 2.25 17.81 -0.64
N VAL A 30 0.94 17.80 -0.84
CA VAL A 30 0.00 18.83 -0.37
C VAL A 30 -0.41 18.60 1.08
N GLU A 31 -0.37 17.33 1.51
CA GLU A 31 -0.62 16.91 2.88
C GLU A 31 0.39 15.83 3.28
N GLN A 32 0.81 15.86 4.54
CA GLN A 32 1.64 14.82 5.12
C GLN A 32 1.37 14.70 6.62
N PHE A 33 1.39 13.47 7.12
CA PHE A 33 1.37 13.22 8.56
C PHE A 33 2.29 12.06 8.93
N HIS A 34 2.68 12.05 10.19
CA HIS A 34 3.43 10.97 10.84
C HIS A 34 2.67 10.58 12.08
N ASP A 35 2.35 9.31 12.21
CA ASP A 35 1.72 8.77 13.41
C ASP A 35 2.59 7.67 14.03
N HIS A 36 2.56 7.65 15.37
CA HIS A 36 3.05 6.54 16.15
C HIS A 36 2.13 6.37 17.35
N SER A 37 1.31 5.35 17.31
CA SER A 37 0.27 5.10 18.30
C SER A 37 0.36 3.69 18.87
N THR A 38 -0.15 3.57 20.09
CA THR A 38 -0.38 2.29 20.79
C THR A 38 -1.78 2.32 21.35
N ASP A 39 -2.50 1.20 21.23
CA ASP A 39 -3.84 1.07 21.76
C ASP A 39 -4.09 -0.34 22.28
N SER A 40 -5.05 -0.48 23.22
CA SER A 40 -5.49 -1.76 23.78
C SER A 40 -7.00 -1.73 23.92
N PHE A 41 -7.66 -2.73 23.32
CA PHE A 41 -9.11 -2.84 23.30
C PHE A 41 -9.54 -4.30 23.18
N SER A 42 -10.83 -4.58 23.41
CA SER A 42 -11.42 -5.91 23.13
C SER A 42 -12.23 -5.83 21.87
N ASP A 43 -12.15 -6.88 21.05
CA ASP A 43 -12.83 -7.00 19.76
C ASP A 43 -13.16 -8.47 19.47
N GLU A 44 -13.72 -8.73 18.29
CA GLU A 44 -13.96 -10.06 17.75
C GLU A 44 -13.23 -10.23 16.41
N ILE A 45 -12.40 -11.27 16.28
CA ILE A 45 -11.72 -11.60 15.04
C ILE A 45 -12.12 -13.01 14.60
N CYS A 46 -12.64 -13.14 13.37
CA CYS A 46 -13.10 -14.43 12.82
C CYS A 46 -14.10 -15.17 13.75
N GLY A 47 -14.96 -14.44 14.46
CA GLY A 47 -15.94 -15.00 15.40
C GLY A 47 -15.36 -15.37 16.77
N ILE A 48 -14.13 -14.98 17.08
CA ILE A 48 -13.45 -15.27 18.33
C ILE A 48 -13.25 -13.96 19.11
N PRO A 49 -13.74 -13.85 20.37
CA PRO A 49 -13.43 -12.71 21.22
C PRO A 49 -11.93 -12.63 21.49
N VAL A 50 -11.35 -11.44 21.38
CA VAL A 50 -9.93 -11.19 21.61
C VAL A 50 -9.70 -9.90 22.39
N ASP A 51 -8.67 -9.91 23.25
CA ASP A 51 -8.03 -8.71 23.73
C ASP A 51 -6.89 -8.36 22.79
N VAL A 52 -6.83 -7.12 22.36
CA VAL A 52 -5.95 -6.65 21.30
C VAL A 52 -5.01 -5.58 21.85
N ASP A 53 -3.70 -5.77 21.65
CA ASP A 53 -2.68 -4.77 21.88
C ASP A 53 -2.03 -4.42 20.54
N VAL A 54 -2.10 -3.16 20.11
CA VAL A 54 -1.56 -2.72 18.82
C VAL A 54 -0.50 -1.64 18.96
N VAL A 55 0.47 -1.69 18.04
CA VAL A 55 1.45 -0.63 17.81
C VAL A 55 1.44 -0.30 16.33
N VAL A 56 1.21 0.96 16.00
CA VAL A 56 1.20 1.46 14.61
C VAL A 56 2.26 2.54 14.45
N THR A 57 2.96 2.51 13.34
CA THR A 57 3.81 3.61 12.88
C THR A 57 3.50 3.85 11.42
N GLU A 58 3.13 5.07 11.09
CA GLU A 58 2.69 5.44 9.75
C GLU A 58 3.32 6.75 9.31
N ASN A 59 3.67 6.82 8.01
CA ASN A 59 4.01 8.05 7.31
C ASN A 59 3.16 8.11 6.05
N PHE A 60 2.38 9.17 5.90
CA PHE A 60 1.48 9.37 4.78
C PHE A 60 1.79 10.66 4.05
N PHE A 61 1.69 10.63 2.73
CA PHE A 61 1.91 11.76 1.82
C PHE A 61 0.83 11.75 0.76
N LEU A 62 0.05 12.83 0.66
CA LEU A 62 -0.93 13.07 -0.40
C LEU A 62 -0.37 14.10 -1.39
N TYR A 63 -0.61 13.89 -2.66
CA TYR A 63 -0.19 14.78 -3.74
C TYR A 63 -1.39 15.50 -4.37
N ALA A 64 -1.12 16.55 -5.14
CA ALA A 64 -2.15 17.42 -5.72
C ALA A 64 -3.05 16.74 -6.77
N ASP A 65 -2.66 15.57 -7.26
CA ASP A 65 -3.41 14.74 -8.19
C ASP A 65 -4.16 13.61 -7.47
N ASP A 66 -4.30 13.69 -6.14
CA ASP A 66 -4.90 12.69 -5.26
C ASP A 66 -4.16 11.34 -5.24
N SER A 67 -2.97 11.25 -5.86
CA SER A 67 -2.09 10.12 -5.62
C SER A 67 -1.51 10.17 -4.22
N PHE A 68 -1.17 9.01 -3.66
CA PHE A 68 -0.60 8.96 -2.31
C PHE A 68 0.56 7.99 -2.19
N ARG A 69 1.33 8.19 -1.13
CA ARG A 69 2.34 7.27 -0.65
C ARG A 69 2.22 7.11 0.85
N GLN A 70 2.15 5.86 1.31
CA GLN A 70 2.11 5.49 2.72
C GLN A 70 3.24 4.52 3.00
N THR A 71 3.89 4.67 4.16
CA THR A 71 4.74 3.64 4.75
C THR A 71 4.11 3.26 6.06
N ILE A 72 3.80 1.98 6.23
CA ILE A 72 3.12 1.47 7.43
C ILE A 72 3.94 0.36 8.08
N ARG A 73 3.97 0.37 9.40
CA ARG A 73 4.33 -0.75 10.25
C ARG A 73 3.23 -0.91 11.29
N PHE A 74 2.61 -2.06 11.28
CA PHE A 74 1.60 -2.47 12.24
C PHE A 74 2.09 -3.74 12.94
N MET A 75 1.83 -3.84 14.24
CA MET A 75 2.01 -5.06 15.02
C MET A 75 0.87 -5.14 16.03
N GLY A 76 0.02 -6.15 15.88
CA GLY A 76 -1.07 -6.44 16.79
C GLY A 76 -0.86 -7.79 17.47
N THR A 77 -1.04 -7.82 18.79
CA THR A 77 -1.14 -9.07 19.56
C THR A 77 -2.61 -9.31 19.88
N PHE A 78 -3.14 -10.42 19.44
CA PHE A 78 -4.54 -10.83 19.64
C PHE A 78 -4.57 -12.02 20.59
N THR A 79 -5.16 -11.85 21.76
CA THR A 79 -5.20 -12.85 22.81
C THR A 79 -6.64 -13.28 23.07
N ASN A 80 -6.94 -14.57 22.94
CA ASN A 80 -8.24 -15.10 23.34
C ASN A 80 -8.34 -15.11 24.88
N PRO A 81 -9.24 -14.30 25.47
CA PRO A 81 -9.35 -14.15 26.93
C PRO A 81 -9.85 -15.44 27.64
N VAL A 82 -10.44 -16.38 26.90
CA VAL A 82 -10.99 -17.62 27.48
C VAL A 82 -9.90 -18.65 27.74
N ASN A 83 -8.91 -18.77 26.84
CA ASN A 83 -7.90 -19.84 26.93
C ASN A 83 -6.46 -19.31 26.99
N GLY A 84 -6.25 -18.00 26.83
CA GLY A 84 -4.94 -17.34 26.88
C GLY A 84 -4.06 -17.59 25.64
N LYS A 85 -4.56 -18.27 24.58
CA LYS A 85 -3.83 -18.42 23.34
C LYS A 85 -3.73 -17.07 22.62
N ALA A 86 -2.61 -16.81 21.96
CA ALA A 86 -2.38 -15.57 21.29
C ALA A 86 -1.68 -15.74 19.93
N VAL A 87 -1.92 -14.78 19.04
CA VAL A 87 -1.21 -14.62 17.78
C VAL A 87 -0.70 -13.19 17.65
N VAL A 88 0.37 -13.03 16.88
CA VAL A 88 0.89 -11.70 16.49
C VAL A 88 0.69 -11.55 14.99
N VAL A 89 -0.07 -10.52 14.62
CA VAL A 89 -0.24 -10.09 13.22
C VAL A 89 0.68 -8.91 12.98
N SER A 90 1.44 -8.95 11.90
CA SER A 90 2.39 -7.88 11.56
C SER A 90 2.24 -7.49 10.09
N VAL A 91 2.24 -6.18 9.85
CA VAL A 91 2.29 -5.56 8.52
C VAL A 91 3.52 -4.64 8.49
N ALA A 92 4.29 -4.69 7.41
CA ALA A 92 5.41 -3.77 7.21
C ALA A 92 5.60 -3.53 5.71
N GLY A 93 5.22 -2.37 5.23
CA GLY A 93 5.26 -2.14 3.79
C GLY A 93 5.08 -0.69 3.39
N GLN A 94 4.98 -0.53 2.10
CA GLN A 94 4.69 0.73 1.44
C GLN A 94 3.48 0.56 0.53
N ASN A 95 2.48 1.42 0.72
CA ASN A 95 1.35 1.57 -0.17
C ASN A 95 1.55 2.78 -1.08
N ARG A 96 1.14 2.64 -2.33
CA ARG A 96 1.11 3.72 -3.31
C ARG A 96 -0.21 3.66 -4.07
N GLY A 97 -1.00 4.72 -3.96
CA GLY A 97 -2.14 4.95 -4.82
C GLY A 97 -1.74 5.85 -6.00
N SER A 98 -2.18 5.51 -7.20
CA SER A 98 -2.14 6.45 -8.33
C SER A 98 -3.21 7.53 -8.17
N ALA A 99 -3.15 8.57 -9.01
CA ALA A 99 -4.31 9.45 -9.20
C ALA A 99 -5.56 8.59 -9.55
N PRO A 100 -6.74 8.92 -9.00
CA PRO A 100 -7.98 8.23 -9.32
C PRO A 100 -8.30 8.30 -10.81
N ILE A 101 -8.89 7.23 -11.35
CA ILE A 101 -9.34 7.16 -12.73
C ILE A 101 -10.84 7.35 -12.73
N VAL A 102 -11.31 8.49 -13.26
CA VAL A 102 -12.74 8.80 -13.36
C VAL A 102 -13.24 8.45 -14.77
N ASP A 103 -14.31 7.67 -14.83
CA ASP A 103 -15.07 7.38 -16.04
C ASP A 103 -16.47 7.99 -15.90
N GLU A 104 -16.64 9.20 -16.44
CA GLU A 104 -17.91 9.93 -16.38
C GLU A 104 -19.02 9.24 -17.18
N GLU A 105 -18.68 8.49 -18.25
CA GLU A 105 -19.65 7.77 -19.08
C GLU A 105 -20.22 6.55 -18.33
N ALA A 106 -19.36 5.84 -17.63
CA ALA A 106 -19.76 4.71 -16.79
C ALA A 106 -20.26 5.14 -15.40
N GLY A 107 -20.05 6.39 -14.99
CA GLY A 107 -20.39 6.88 -13.65
C GLY A 107 -19.53 6.23 -12.56
N THR A 108 -18.25 5.98 -12.82
CA THR A 108 -17.38 5.25 -11.89
C THR A 108 -16.06 5.97 -11.59
N ILE A 109 -15.51 5.68 -10.42
CA ILE A 109 -14.15 6.08 -10.02
C ILE A 109 -13.36 4.84 -9.59
N THR A 110 -12.14 4.69 -10.12
CA THR A 110 -11.26 3.56 -9.82
C THR A 110 -9.99 4.04 -9.14
N PHE A 111 -9.68 3.43 -7.99
CA PHE A 111 -8.44 3.63 -7.23
C PHE A 111 -7.51 2.45 -7.45
N VAL A 112 -6.30 2.72 -7.95
CA VAL A 112 -5.28 1.68 -8.14
C VAL A 112 -4.25 1.80 -7.04
N THR A 113 -4.20 0.80 -6.15
CA THR A 113 -3.29 0.77 -5.00
C THR A 113 -2.32 -0.38 -5.11
N THR A 114 -1.03 -0.08 -4.99
CA THR A 114 0.05 -1.08 -4.94
C THR A 114 0.64 -1.15 -3.54
N THR A 115 0.60 -2.33 -2.94
CA THR A 115 1.27 -2.67 -1.67
C THR A 115 2.56 -3.42 -1.96
N LYS A 116 3.65 -3.00 -1.28
CA LYS A 116 4.98 -3.64 -1.38
C LYS A 116 5.53 -3.93 0.00
N GLY A 117 6.15 -5.10 0.18
CA GLY A 117 6.81 -5.48 1.43
C GLY A 117 6.24 -6.72 2.06
N LEU A 118 5.76 -6.60 3.28
CA LEU A 118 5.07 -7.62 4.07
C LEU A 118 3.63 -7.17 4.31
N PRO A 119 2.69 -7.43 3.38
CA PRO A 119 1.29 -7.06 3.56
C PRO A 119 0.69 -7.69 4.80
N GLU A 120 1.07 -8.95 5.10
CA GLU A 120 0.63 -9.64 6.30
C GLU A 120 1.61 -10.73 6.72
N GLN A 121 1.74 -10.93 8.02
CA GLN A 121 2.35 -12.10 8.63
C GLN A 121 1.63 -12.43 9.93
N ILE A 122 1.22 -13.70 10.09
CA ILE A 122 0.67 -14.23 11.32
C ILE A 122 1.67 -15.21 11.92
N LYS A 123 1.93 -15.08 13.22
CA LYS A 123 2.81 -15.99 13.98
C LYS A 123 2.31 -16.16 15.41
N THR A 124 2.72 -17.22 16.07
CA THR A 124 2.57 -17.32 17.54
C THR A 124 3.56 -16.37 18.23
N PRO A 125 3.29 -15.87 19.46
CA PRO A 125 4.13 -14.84 20.10
C PRO A 125 5.62 -15.18 20.23
N SER A 126 5.95 -16.44 20.42
CA SER A 126 7.33 -16.93 20.56
C SER A 126 7.63 -18.12 19.64
N GLY A 127 6.77 -18.34 18.65
CA GLY A 127 6.82 -19.55 17.81
C GLY A 127 6.96 -19.25 16.31
N PRO A 128 6.60 -20.24 15.51
CA PRO A 128 6.76 -20.17 14.07
C PRO A 128 5.81 -19.15 13.42
N VAL A 129 6.16 -18.76 12.20
CA VAL A 129 5.27 -18.08 11.27
C VAL A 129 4.24 -19.10 10.79
N LEU A 130 2.95 -18.77 10.92
CA LEU A 130 1.83 -19.59 10.51
C LEU A 130 1.44 -19.32 9.06
N THR A 131 1.35 -18.04 8.70
CA THR A 131 1.20 -17.61 7.30
C THR A 131 1.92 -16.30 7.05
N ARG A 132 2.21 -16.00 5.78
CA ARG A 132 2.95 -14.82 5.39
C ARG A 132 2.69 -14.45 3.95
N ASP A 133 2.17 -13.25 3.75
CA ASP A 133 2.12 -12.56 2.48
C ASP A 133 3.34 -11.66 2.33
N ALA A 134 4.06 -11.75 1.22
CA ALA A 134 5.22 -10.92 0.99
C ALA A 134 5.46 -10.66 -0.50
N GLY A 135 5.80 -9.42 -0.84
CA GLY A 135 6.10 -9.07 -2.22
C GLY A 135 5.38 -7.82 -2.70
N ILE A 136 4.67 -7.93 -3.81
CA ILE A 136 3.91 -6.84 -4.43
C ILE A 136 2.54 -7.36 -4.79
N ILE A 137 1.51 -6.64 -4.36
CA ILE A 137 0.13 -6.85 -4.81
C ILE A 137 -0.46 -5.50 -5.22
N THR A 138 -1.22 -5.48 -6.32
CA THR A 138 -1.91 -4.27 -6.81
C THR A 138 -3.38 -4.59 -6.97
N PHE A 139 -4.22 -3.77 -6.37
CA PHE A 139 -5.67 -3.78 -6.51
C PHE A 139 -6.14 -2.61 -7.36
N ALA A 140 -7.24 -2.81 -8.08
CA ALA A 140 -8.06 -1.77 -8.69
C ALA A 140 -9.45 -1.86 -8.07
N ASP A 141 -9.78 -0.90 -7.21
CA ASP A 141 -11.05 -0.82 -6.50
C ASP A 141 -11.93 0.22 -7.18
N THR A 142 -13.10 -0.21 -7.66
CA THR A 142 -14.05 0.63 -8.40
C THR A 142 -15.27 0.93 -7.55
N PHE A 143 -15.67 2.20 -7.53
CA PHE A 143 -16.81 2.73 -6.81
C PHE A 143 -17.75 3.50 -7.76
N ASP A 144 -18.99 3.60 -7.38
CA ASP A 144 -19.94 4.51 -8.02
C ASP A 144 -19.58 5.97 -7.71
N LEU A 145 -19.51 6.80 -8.75
CA LEU A 145 -19.02 8.18 -8.64
C LEU A 145 -20.01 9.11 -7.90
N GLU A 146 -21.30 8.79 -7.87
CA GLU A 146 -22.35 9.61 -7.25
C GLU A 146 -22.62 9.19 -5.80
N THR A 147 -22.62 7.89 -5.54
CA THR A 147 -23.02 7.32 -4.23
C THR A 147 -21.85 6.86 -3.37
N ASP A 148 -20.63 6.80 -3.92
CA ASP A 148 -19.45 6.21 -3.30
C ASP A 148 -19.60 4.71 -2.92
N GLU A 149 -20.63 4.03 -3.49
CA GLU A 149 -20.83 2.61 -3.22
C GLU A 149 -19.74 1.76 -3.92
N PHE A 150 -19.21 0.78 -3.20
CA PHE A 150 -18.25 -0.17 -3.74
C PHE A 150 -18.91 -1.05 -4.81
N ILE A 151 -18.30 -1.13 -5.99
CA ILE A 151 -18.75 -1.94 -7.11
C ILE A 151 -17.94 -3.23 -7.24
N SER A 152 -16.60 -3.12 -7.30
CA SER A 152 -15.72 -4.26 -7.52
C SER A 152 -14.28 -4.00 -7.07
N SER A 153 -13.57 -5.09 -6.79
CA SER A 153 -12.11 -5.10 -6.61
C SER A 153 -11.50 -6.12 -7.57
N GLU A 154 -10.42 -5.75 -8.22
CA GLU A 154 -9.66 -6.62 -9.11
C GLU A 154 -8.18 -6.65 -8.69
N ILE A 155 -7.59 -7.85 -8.65
CA ILE A 155 -6.14 -8.01 -8.49
C ILE A 155 -5.48 -7.82 -9.85
N VAL A 156 -4.80 -6.69 -10.04
CA VAL A 156 -4.13 -6.34 -11.31
C VAL A 156 -2.73 -6.93 -11.40
N LEU A 157 -2.05 -7.09 -10.26
CA LEU A 157 -0.68 -7.60 -10.21
C LEU A 157 -0.41 -8.34 -8.91
N VAL A 158 0.20 -9.53 -9.01
CA VAL A 158 0.77 -10.27 -7.87
C VAL A 158 2.21 -10.64 -8.20
N LYS A 159 3.13 -10.37 -7.26
CA LYS A 159 4.52 -10.83 -7.32
C LYS A 159 5.01 -11.18 -5.93
N GLY A 160 5.51 -12.38 -5.75
CA GLY A 160 5.92 -12.94 -4.47
C GLY A 160 4.86 -13.90 -3.91
N PRO A 161 5.08 -14.49 -2.74
CA PRO A 161 4.10 -15.37 -2.11
C PRO A 161 2.96 -14.53 -1.52
N HIS A 162 1.73 -14.82 -1.95
CA HIS A 162 0.50 -14.21 -1.47
C HIS A 162 -0.57 -15.29 -1.23
N PRO A 163 -0.39 -16.17 -0.23
CA PRO A 163 -1.33 -17.25 0.07
C PRO A 163 -2.75 -16.75 0.38
N GLU A 164 -2.92 -15.54 0.92
CA GLU A 164 -4.23 -14.93 1.09
C GLU A 164 -4.94 -14.72 -0.26
N ALA A 165 -4.27 -14.14 -1.24
CA ALA A 165 -4.84 -13.92 -2.57
C ALA A 165 -5.14 -15.27 -3.29
N ASP A 166 -4.31 -16.29 -3.05
CA ASP A 166 -4.49 -17.63 -3.62
C ASP A 166 -5.69 -18.38 -3.00
N SER A 167 -6.15 -17.96 -1.80
CA SER A 167 -7.25 -18.56 -1.04
C SER A 167 -8.55 -17.75 -1.07
N ASP A 168 -8.69 -16.79 -1.98
CA ASP A 168 -9.80 -15.83 -2.00
C ASP A 168 -9.99 -15.13 -0.63
N PHE A 169 -8.87 -14.82 0.05
CA PHE A 169 -8.82 -14.14 1.35
C PHE A 169 -9.52 -14.88 2.51
N THR A 170 -9.58 -16.21 2.46
CA THR A 170 -10.15 -17.03 3.54
C THR A 170 -9.11 -17.55 4.53
N LEU A 171 -7.83 -17.61 4.11
CA LEU A 171 -6.74 -18.22 4.89
C LEU A 171 -6.49 -17.50 6.22
N PHE A 172 -6.66 -16.17 6.26
CA PHE A 172 -6.51 -15.38 7.48
C PHE A 172 -7.38 -15.94 8.61
N CYS A 173 -8.69 -16.08 8.38
CA CYS A 173 -9.60 -16.59 9.40
C CYS A 173 -9.37 -18.07 9.72
N GLU A 174 -8.95 -18.88 8.77
CA GLU A 174 -8.60 -20.28 9.02
C GLU A 174 -7.42 -20.38 9.99
N VAL A 175 -6.33 -19.65 9.72
CA VAL A 175 -5.11 -19.64 10.55
C VAL A 175 -5.38 -19.03 11.94
N ILE A 176 -6.12 -17.94 12.02
CA ILE A 176 -6.49 -17.30 13.29
C ILE A 176 -7.33 -18.24 14.14
N THR A 177 -8.34 -18.88 13.53
CA THR A 177 -9.23 -19.81 14.25
C THR A 177 -8.46 -21.00 14.79
N GLU A 178 -7.60 -21.64 13.99
CA GLU A 178 -6.78 -22.77 14.43
C GLU A 178 -5.84 -22.38 15.59
N ALA A 179 -5.22 -21.20 15.50
CA ALA A 179 -4.24 -20.75 16.48
C ALA A 179 -4.85 -20.33 17.82
N LEU A 180 -6.07 -19.75 17.81
CA LEU A 180 -6.72 -19.19 19.00
C LEU A 180 -7.72 -20.16 19.67
N THR A 181 -8.16 -21.22 19.00
CA THR A 181 -9.06 -22.25 19.57
C THR A 181 -8.31 -23.49 20.03
#